data_b293d74793cca45c1f304f981862761a
#
_entry.id   b293d74793cca45c1f304f981862761a
#
_cell.length_a   1.000
_cell.length_b   1.000
_cell.length_c   1.000
_cell.angle_alpha   90.00
_cell.angle_beta   90.00
_cell.angle_gamma   90.00
#
_symmetry.space_group_name_H-M   'P 1'
#
loop_
_entity.id
_entity.type
_entity.pdbx_description
1 polymer ?
#
loop_
_entity_poly.entity_id
_entity_poly.type
_entity_poly.pdbx_seq_one_letter_code
_entity_poly.pdbx_strand_id
1 'polypeptide(L)'
;MKPKLTDILNVALATLGVDYVDWENYSRSRQSFVIRVKELYSLLAYEQGYSLTQIGKHIHHHRATVLYHIRTLKDHCSVYPKCNELIEQARESLKAFIKGEQLEDVSYGYLARTSSGLLIIAPIIPKDVSGYWIAEGARPYYPQSAFPQITRETGPVKVKIKVKIEDHEEM
;
A
#
# COMPACT_ATOMS: atom_id res chain seq x y z
N MET A 1 20.09 5.58 -11.44
CA MET A 1 20.47 4.23 -10.98
C MET A 1 19.30 3.28 -11.24
N LYS A 2 19.54 2.03 -11.67
CA LYS A 2 18.45 1.07 -11.91
C LYS A 2 18.00 0.50 -10.55
N PRO A 3 16.70 0.57 -10.16
CA PRO A 3 16.22 0.05 -8.88
C PRO A 3 16.31 -1.48 -8.86
N LYS A 4 16.54 -2.07 -7.68
CA LYS A 4 16.54 -3.54 -7.53
C LYS A 4 15.12 -4.09 -7.69
N LEU A 5 15.00 -5.36 -8.08
CA LEU A 5 13.68 -6.01 -8.21
C LEU A 5 12.91 -6.05 -6.89
N THR A 6 13.62 -6.18 -5.76
CA THR A 6 13.04 -6.09 -4.42
C THR A 6 12.42 -4.72 -4.13
N ASP A 7 13.08 -3.64 -4.55
CA ASP A 7 12.58 -2.28 -4.33
C ASP A 7 11.31 -2.02 -5.14
N ILE A 8 11.30 -2.52 -6.39
CA ILE A 8 10.11 -2.44 -7.26
C ILE A 8 8.94 -3.24 -6.66
N LEU A 9 9.22 -4.41 -6.08
CA LEU A 9 8.20 -5.21 -5.40
C LEU A 9 7.63 -4.47 -4.19
N ASN A 10 8.49 -3.87 -3.37
CA ASN A 10 8.06 -3.08 -2.21
C ASN A 10 7.17 -1.90 -2.63
N VAL A 11 7.50 -1.21 -3.71
CA VAL A 11 6.64 -0.15 -4.26
C VAL A 11 5.28 -0.70 -4.71
N ALA A 12 5.25 -1.85 -5.38
CA ALA A 12 4.00 -2.47 -5.80
C ALA A 12 3.12 -2.89 -4.60
N LEU A 13 3.73 -3.47 -3.55
CA LEU A 13 3.05 -3.84 -2.31
C LEU A 13 2.48 -2.60 -1.61
N ALA A 14 3.29 -1.57 -1.42
CA ALA A 14 2.87 -0.32 -0.77
C ALA A 14 1.74 0.37 -1.53
N THR A 15 1.81 0.42 -2.88
CA THR A 15 0.76 1.02 -3.71
C THR A 15 -0.57 0.30 -3.58
N LEU A 16 -0.55 -1.02 -3.42
CA LEU A 16 -1.75 -1.85 -3.27
C LEU A 16 -2.20 -2.03 -1.81
N GLY A 17 -1.45 -1.47 -0.85
CA GLY A 17 -1.74 -1.62 0.58
C GLY A 17 -1.61 -3.05 1.09
N VAL A 18 -0.72 -3.85 0.49
CA VAL A 18 -0.45 -5.25 0.87
C VAL A 18 0.75 -5.29 1.79
N ASP A 19 0.62 -5.93 2.95
CA ASP A 19 1.71 -6.14 3.88
C ASP A 19 2.73 -7.14 3.31
N TYR A 20 4.02 -6.92 3.61
CA TYR A 20 5.09 -7.82 3.18
C TYR A 20 4.96 -9.23 3.78
N VAL A 21 4.47 -9.33 5.02
CA VAL A 21 4.21 -10.63 5.68
C VAL A 21 3.12 -11.40 4.95
N ASP A 22 2.06 -10.73 4.53
CA ASP A 22 1.00 -11.35 3.72
C ASP A 22 1.54 -11.80 2.35
N TRP A 23 2.40 -10.99 1.74
CA TRP A 23 3.06 -11.37 0.51
C TRP A 23 3.92 -12.63 0.68
N GLU A 24 4.78 -12.70 1.71
CA GLU A 24 5.63 -13.88 1.96
C GLU A 24 4.80 -15.15 2.17
N ASN A 25 3.73 -15.06 2.96
CA ASN A 25 2.85 -16.18 3.25
C ASN A 25 2.06 -16.67 2.05
N TYR A 26 1.60 -15.75 1.20
CA TYR A 26 0.64 -16.05 0.13
C TYR A 26 1.19 -15.84 -1.29
N SER A 27 2.45 -15.45 -1.47
CA SER A 27 3.02 -15.12 -2.80
C SER A 27 2.88 -16.24 -3.84
N ARG A 28 2.76 -17.49 -3.43
CA ARG A 28 2.52 -18.64 -4.30
C ARG A 28 1.04 -18.96 -4.52
N SER A 29 0.15 -18.26 -3.81
CA SER A 29 -1.30 -18.49 -3.92
C SER A 29 -1.89 -17.83 -5.17
N ARG A 30 -3.17 -18.17 -5.45
CA ARG A 30 -3.97 -17.55 -6.51
C ARG A 30 -4.97 -16.52 -5.95
N GLN A 31 -4.73 -16.01 -4.75
CA GLN A 31 -5.59 -14.98 -4.19
C GLN A 31 -5.55 -13.71 -5.04
N SER A 32 -6.67 -13.00 -5.12
CA SER A 32 -6.82 -11.84 -6.02
C SER A 32 -5.81 -10.74 -5.75
N PHE A 33 -5.52 -10.44 -4.49
CA PHE A 33 -4.53 -9.41 -4.13
C PHE A 33 -3.12 -9.79 -4.58
N VAL A 34 -2.74 -11.08 -4.45
CA VAL A 34 -1.43 -11.59 -4.89
C VAL A 34 -1.27 -11.47 -6.40
N ILE A 35 -2.33 -11.78 -7.15
CA ILE A 35 -2.33 -11.62 -8.61
C ILE A 35 -2.14 -10.15 -8.97
N ARG A 36 -2.84 -9.22 -8.30
CA ARG A 36 -2.70 -7.77 -8.52
C ARG A 36 -1.29 -7.27 -8.25
N VAL A 37 -0.66 -7.73 -7.17
CA VAL A 37 0.74 -7.39 -6.87
C VAL A 37 1.66 -7.87 -7.99
N LYS A 38 1.50 -9.11 -8.46
CA LYS A 38 2.31 -9.68 -9.54
C LYS A 38 2.13 -8.94 -10.86
N GLU A 39 0.91 -8.53 -11.18
CA GLU A 39 0.58 -7.75 -12.37
C GLU A 39 1.30 -6.38 -12.34
N LEU A 40 1.11 -5.62 -11.25
CA LEU A 40 1.72 -4.29 -11.08
C LEU A 40 3.24 -4.37 -11.02
N TYR A 41 3.79 -5.27 -10.20
CA TYR A 41 5.23 -5.51 -10.12
C TYR A 41 5.84 -5.86 -11.48
N SER A 42 5.20 -6.77 -12.24
CA SER A 42 5.69 -7.20 -13.55
C SER A 42 5.75 -6.06 -14.55
N LEU A 43 4.73 -5.19 -14.55
CA LEU A 43 4.70 -4.00 -15.39
C LEU A 43 5.83 -3.03 -15.03
N LEU A 44 5.92 -2.65 -13.75
CA LEU A 44 6.94 -1.70 -13.28
C LEU A 44 8.36 -2.22 -13.55
N ALA A 45 8.64 -3.49 -13.27
CA ALA A 45 9.95 -4.08 -13.49
C ALA A 45 10.30 -4.14 -14.99
N TYR A 46 9.33 -4.44 -15.84
CA TYR A 46 9.51 -4.44 -17.29
C TYR A 46 9.82 -3.03 -17.83
N GLU A 47 9.13 -2.01 -17.34
CA GLU A 47 9.39 -0.59 -17.67
C GLU A 47 10.79 -0.12 -17.22
N GLN A 48 11.33 -0.70 -16.15
CA GLN A 48 12.70 -0.46 -15.71
C GLN A 48 13.74 -1.27 -16.50
N GLY A 49 13.35 -1.94 -17.58
CA GLY A 49 14.25 -2.66 -18.48
C GLY A 49 14.71 -4.01 -17.95
N TYR A 50 13.97 -4.65 -17.04
CA TYR A 50 14.20 -6.04 -16.68
C TYR A 50 13.60 -6.98 -17.72
N SER A 51 14.30 -8.07 -18.05
CA SER A 51 13.78 -9.09 -18.95
C SER A 51 12.67 -9.90 -18.27
N LEU A 52 11.73 -10.41 -19.06
CA LEU A 52 10.65 -11.27 -18.54
C LEU A 52 11.18 -12.48 -17.76
N THR A 53 12.35 -12.98 -18.12
CA THR A 53 13.01 -14.10 -17.43
C THR A 53 13.53 -13.69 -16.06
N GLN A 54 14.13 -12.49 -15.93
CA GLN A 54 14.59 -11.96 -14.63
C GLN A 54 13.42 -11.70 -13.70
N ILE A 55 12.37 -11.07 -14.20
CA ILE A 55 11.13 -10.80 -13.46
C ILE A 55 10.51 -12.11 -12.98
N GLY A 56 10.38 -13.08 -13.89
CA GLY A 56 9.79 -14.39 -13.56
C GLY A 56 10.59 -15.15 -12.51
N LYS A 57 11.91 -15.16 -12.60
CA LYS A 57 12.77 -15.78 -11.56
C LYS A 57 12.54 -15.18 -10.17
N HIS A 58 12.35 -13.85 -10.09
CA HIS A 58 12.17 -13.17 -8.82
C HIS A 58 10.83 -13.51 -8.13
N ILE A 59 9.76 -13.72 -8.90
CA ILE A 59 8.43 -14.07 -8.38
C ILE A 59 8.04 -15.54 -8.60
N HIS A 60 9.01 -16.40 -8.92
CA HIS A 60 8.83 -17.84 -9.15
C HIS A 60 7.81 -18.18 -10.27
N HIS A 61 7.82 -17.41 -11.35
CA HIS A 61 6.96 -17.61 -12.50
C HIS A 61 7.75 -17.78 -13.81
N HIS A 62 7.16 -18.49 -14.76
CA HIS A 62 7.71 -18.57 -16.11
C HIS A 62 7.52 -17.24 -16.85
N ARG A 63 8.45 -16.91 -17.78
CA ARG A 63 8.41 -15.67 -18.59
C ARG A 63 7.05 -15.43 -19.29
N ALA A 64 6.37 -16.50 -19.73
CA ALA A 64 5.07 -16.38 -20.36
C ALA A 64 3.99 -15.90 -19.40
N THR A 65 4.05 -16.33 -18.13
CA THR A 65 3.15 -15.87 -17.08
C THR A 65 3.38 -14.39 -16.75
N VAL A 66 4.64 -13.93 -16.74
CA VAL A 66 4.97 -12.51 -16.56
C VAL A 66 4.39 -11.67 -17.69
N LEU A 67 4.55 -12.12 -18.94
CA LEU A 67 3.96 -11.44 -20.09
C LEU A 67 2.43 -11.40 -20.00
N TYR A 68 1.81 -12.49 -19.55
CA TYR A 68 0.37 -12.54 -19.30
C TYR A 68 -0.05 -11.50 -18.24
N HIS A 69 0.65 -11.43 -17.10
CA HIS A 69 0.37 -10.43 -16.08
C HIS A 69 0.41 -8.99 -16.62
N ILE A 70 1.44 -8.66 -17.40
CA ILE A 70 1.57 -7.32 -17.99
C ILE A 70 0.41 -7.01 -18.94
N ARG A 71 0.01 -7.98 -19.80
CA ARG A 71 -1.10 -7.80 -20.75
C ARG A 71 -2.42 -7.65 -20.02
N THR A 72 -2.71 -8.55 -19.07
CA THR A 72 -3.94 -8.51 -18.28
C THR A 72 -4.12 -7.19 -17.55
N LEU A 73 -3.05 -6.64 -16.94
CA LEU A 73 -3.13 -5.35 -16.27
C LEU A 73 -3.44 -4.23 -17.28
N LYS A 74 -2.76 -4.20 -18.44
CA LYS A 74 -3.01 -3.19 -19.48
C LYS A 74 -4.44 -3.26 -20.02
N ASP A 75 -4.93 -4.47 -20.29
CA ASP A 75 -6.29 -4.68 -20.76
C ASP A 75 -7.31 -4.21 -19.71
N HIS A 76 -7.04 -4.51 -18.43
CA HIS A 76 -7.89 -4.08 -17.33
C HIS A 76 -7.93 -2.55 -17.18
N CYS A 77 -6.79 -1.89 -17.35
CA CYS A 77 -6.70 -0.44 -17.25
C CYS A 77 -7.33 0.27 -18.47
N SER A 78 -7.43 -0.39 -19.62
CA SER A 78 -8.16 0.17 -20.77
C SER A 78 -9.66 0.32 -20.51
N VAL A 79 -10.21 -0.50 -19.59
CA VAL A 79 -11.64 -0.52 -19.24
C VAL A 79 -11.92 0.30 -17.95
N TYR A 80 -10.98 0.29 -17.00
CA TYR A 80 -11.18 0.89 -15.68
C TYR A 80 -10.22 2.07 -15.44
N PRO A 81 -10.68 3.33 -15.52
CA PRO A 81 -9.82 4.53 -15.35
C PRO A 81 -9.03 4.55 -14.04
N LYS A 82 -9.63 4.13 -12.93
CA LYS A 82 -8.95 4.04 -11.62
C LYS A 82 -7.71 3.13 -11.62
N CYS A 83 -7.66 2.17 -12.53
CA CYS A 83 -6.49 1.31 -12.70
C CYS A 83 -5.30 2.10 -13.23
N ASN A 84 -5.52 3.05 -14.15
CA ASN A 84 -4.47 3.93 -14.66
C ASN A 84 -3.93 4.85 -13.57
N GLU A 85 -4.80 5.42 -12.74
CA GLU A 85 -4.40 6.27 -11.61
C GLU A 85 -3.47 5.51 -10.65
N LEU A 86 -3.79 4.25 -10.37
CA LEU A 86 -2.98 3.39 -9.51
C LEU A 86 -1.60 3.09 -10.13
N ILE A 87 -1.53 2.83 -11.44
CA ILE A 87 -0.25 2.62 -12.13
C ILE A 87 0.60 3.90 -12.09
N GLU A 88 0.01 5.07 -12.36
CA GLU A 88 0.74 6.34 -12.30
C GLU A 88 1.24 6.63 -10.88
N GLN A 89 0.44 6.39 -9.85
CA GLN A 89 0.87 6.51 -8.47
C GLN A 89 2.08 5.60 -8.17
N ALA A 90 2.06 4.36 -8.64
CA ALA A 90 3.18 3.43 -8.48
C ALA A 90 4.44 3.90 -9.23
N ARG A 91 4.29 4.44 -10.44
CA ARG A 91 5.41 5.01 -11.22
C ARG A 91 6.03 6.23 -10.54
N GLU A 92 5.21 7.12 -10.00
CA GLU A 92 5.68 8.28 -9.25
C GLU A 92 6.43 7.87 -7.98
N SER A 93 5.87 6.92 -7.22
CA SER A 93 6.53 6.35 -6.04
C SER A 93 7.88 5.73 -6.38
N LEU A 94 7.96 5.00 -7.48
CA LEU A 94 9.22 4.39 -7.93
C LEU A 94 10.23 5.45 -8.38
N LYS A 95 9.79 6.51 -9.04
CA LYS A 95 10.66 7.64 -9.43
C LYS A 95 11.23 8.35 -8.21
N ALA A 96 10.40 8.63 -7.20
CA ALA A 96 10.82 9.24 -5.94
C ALA A 96 11.87 8.37 -5.23
N PHE A 97 11.63 7.06 -5.15
CA PHE A 97 12.58 6.09 -4.60
C PHE A 97 13.94 6.12 -5.34
N ILE A 98 13.94 6.12 -6.68
CA ILE A 98 15.17 6.16 -7.50
C ILE A 98 15.97 7.45 -7.28
N LYS A 99 15.30 8.57 -7.06
CA LYS A 99 15.94 9.87 -6.79
C LYS A 99 16.51 9.97 -5.37
N GLY A 100 16.27 8.99 -4.51
CA GLY A 100 16.64 9.06 -3.09
C GLY A 100 15.80 10.08 -2.32
N GLU A 101 14.71 10.57 -2.92
CA GLU A 101 13.67 11.23 -2.17
C GLU A 101 13.13 10.16 -1.23
N GLN A 102 13.35 10.32 0.08
CA GLN A 102 12.72 9.45 1.05
C GLN A 102 11.22 9.51 0.74
N LEU A 103 10.66 8.38 0.29
CA LEU A 103 9.22 8.20 0.36
C LEU A 103 8.93 8.41 1.85
N GLU A 104 8.44 9.61 2.17
CA GLU A 104 7.82 9.75 3.47
C GLU A 104 6.83 8.60 3.50
N ASP A 105 6.98 7.69 4.44
CA ASP A 105 6.01 6.62 4.68
C ASP A 105 4.68 7.28 5.02
N VAL A 106 3.98 7.65 3.96
CA VAL A 106 2.67 8.27 4.06
C VAL A 106 1.67 7.14 4.11
N SER A 107 1.50 6.61 5.29
CA SER A 107 0.34 5.79 5.54
C SER A 107 -0.87 6.71 5.72
N TYR A 108 -1.96 6.35 5.06
CA TYR A 108 -3.26 6.97 5.33
C TYR A 108 -3.98 6.14 6.37
N GLY A 109 -4.56 6.81 7.33
CA GLY A 109 -5.44 6.19 8.31
C GLY A 109 -6.69 7.03 8.50
N TYR A 110 -7.54 6.56 9.36
CA TYR A 110 -8.75 7.26 9.75
C TYR A 110 -8.73 7.49 11.25
N LEU A 111 -8.94 8.73 11.66
CA LEU A 111 -9.17 9.09 13.05
C LEU A 111 -10.67 9.18 13.28
N ALA A 112 -11.15 8.56 14.33
CA ALA A 112 -12.53 8.65 14.78
C ALA A 112 -12.59 8.73 16.30
N ARG A 113 -13.63 9.38 16.84
CA ARG A 113 -13.89 9.41 18.27
C ARG A 113 -15.10 8.57 18.60
N THR A 114 -14.94 7.63 19.52
CA THR A 114 -16.01 6.73 19.96
C THR A 114 -17.03 7.48 20.82
N SER A 115 -18.15 6.86 21.11
CA SER A 115 -19.19 7.39 22.04
C SER A 115 -18.65 7.63 23.44
N SER A 116 -17.64 6.86 23.87
CA SER A 116 -16.95 7.06 25.16
C SER A 116 -15.89 8.17 25.13
N GLY A 117 -15.74 8.90 24.01
CA GLY A 117 -14.74 9.94 23.84
C GLY A 117 -13.34 9.44 23.51
N LEU A 118 -13.12 8.13 23.36
CA LEU A 118 -11.83 7.55 23.00
C LEU A 118 -11.48 7.89 21.55
N LEU A 119 -10.31 8.50 21.31
CA LEU A 119 -9.78 8.70 19.98
C LEU A 119 -9.08 7.43 19.51
N ILE A 120 -9.50 6.92 18.35
CA ILE A 120 -8.90 5.74 17.71
C ILE A 120 -8.31 6.11 16.35
N ILE A 121 -7.28 5.37 15.96
CA ILE A 121 -6.72 5.38 14.61
C ILE A 121 -6.95 4.01 13.97
N ALA A 122 -7.37 3.98 12.73
CA ALA A 122 -7.63 2.75 12.00
C ALA A 122 -7.07 2.83 10.58
N PRO A 123 -6.55 1.73 10.03
CA PRO A 123 -6.04 1.68 8.65
C PRO A 123 -7.16 1.71 7.60
N ILE A 124 -8.36 1.32 7.97
CA ILE A 124 -9.56 1.31 7.11
C ILE A 124 -10.65 2.20 7.69
N ILE A 125 -11.61 2.58 6.86
CA ILE A 125 -12.74 3.41 7.30
C ILE A 125 -13.51 2.66 8.41
N PRO A 126 -13.56 3.19 9.64
CA PRO A 126 -14.34 2.60 10.72
C PRO A 126 -15.85 2.62 10.37
N LYS A 127 -16.53 1.54 10.71
CA LYS A 127 -17.98 1.44 10.56
C LYS A 127 -18.67 1.73 11.90
N ASP A 128 -19.76 2.49 11.87
CA ASP A 128 -20.60 2.68 13.06
C ASP A 128 -21.50 1.44 13.24
N VAL A 129 -21.27 0.74 14.35
CA VAL A 129 -22.09 -0.41 14.76
C VAL A 129 -22.69 -0.09 16.12
N SER A 130 -23.97 0.20 16.14
CA SER A 130 -24.71 0.50 17.39
C SER A 130 -24.10 1.62 18.23
N GLY A 131 -23.54 2.63 17.59
CA GLY A 131 -22.89 3.76 18.26
C GLY A 131 -21.39 3.58 18.56
N TYR A 132 -20.79 2.52 18.08
CA TYR A 132 -19.36 2.29 18.23
C TYR A 132 -18.66 2.29 16.87
N TRP A 133 -17.58 3.04 16.75
CA TRP A 133 -16.70 2.94 15.58
C TRP A 133 -15.86 1.66 15.69
N ILE A 134 -16.08 0.73 14.77
CA ILE A 134 -15.36 -0.56 14.70
C ILE A 134 -14.59 -0.63 13.40
N ALA A 135 -13.31 -0.93 13.50
CA ALA A 135 -12.46 -1.23 12.34
C ALA A 135 -11.42 -2.27 12.74
N GLU A 136 -11.14 -3.19 11.85
CA GLU A 136 -10.02 -4.12 12.00
C GLU A 136 -8.71 -3.34 12.07
N GLY A 137 -7.84 -3.69 13.02
CA GLY A 137 -6.58 -2.99 13.26
C GLY A 137 -6.71 -1.62 13.94
N ALA A 138 -7.91 -1.21 14.38
CA ALA A 138 -8.08 0.04 15.11
C ALA A 138 -7.33 -0.01 16.46
N ARG A 139 -6.63 1.09 16.79
CA ARG A 139 -5.87 1.25 18.03
C ARG A 139 -6.19 2.59 18.69
N PRO A 140 -6.12 2.70 20.02
CA PRO A 140 -6.18 3.99 20.70
C PRO A 140 -5.07 4.92 20.17
N TYR A 141 -5.43 6.18 19.90
CA TYR A 141 -4.45 7.23 19.55
C TYR A 141 -4.14 8.08 20.76
N TYR A 142 -2.89 8.34 21.02
CA TYR A 142 -2.43 9.17 22.13
C TYR A 142 -1.64 10.36 21.63
N PRO A 143 -1.75 11.55 22.25
CA PRO A 143 -2.62 11.84 23.41
C PRO A 143 -4.12 11.93 23.01
N GLN A 144 -4.99 11.50 23.91
CA GLN A 144 -6.45 11.54 23.70
C GLN A 144 -7.04 12.94 23.51
N SER A 145 -6.34 13.97 23.99
CA SER A 145 -6.68 15.38 23.80
C SER A 145 -6.32 15.92 22.41
N ALA A 146 -5.59 15.15 21.60
CA ALA A 146 -5.27 15.56 20.24
C ALA A 146 -6.54 15.63 19.38
N PHE A 147 -6.56 16.54 18.42
CA PHE A 147 -7.64 16.68 17.46
C PHE A 147 -9.02 16.89 18.09
N PRO A 148 -9.23 17.92 18.92
CA PRO A 148 -10.51 18.15 19.59
C PRO A 148 -11.67 18.38 18.61
N GLN A 149 -11.37 18.78 17.36
CA GLN A 149 -12.36 18.95 16.30
C GLN A 149 -12.91 17.61 15.77
N ILE A 150 -12.27 16.47 16.06
CA ILE A 150 -12.79 15.17 15.71
C ILE A 150 -13.72 14.71 16.81
N THR A 151 -15.00 14.83 16.56
CA THR A 151 -16.07 14.33 17.43
C THR A 151 -16.67 13.07 16.84
N ARG A 152 -17.55 12.42 17.58
CA ARG A 152 -18.31 11.28 17.04
C ARG A 152 -19.20 11.71 15.86
N GLU A 153 -19.76 12.89 15.94
CA GLU A 153 -20.70 13.44 14.95
C GLU A 153 -20.00 13.80 13.63
N THR A 154 -18.72 14.18 13.67
CA THR A 154 -17.94 14.44 12.45
C THR A 154 -17.64 13.16 11.67
N GLY A 155 -17.78 12.00 12.30
CA GLY A 155 -17.45 10.71 11.71
C GLY A 155 -15.95 10.48 11.56
N PRO A 156 -15.55 9.38 10.88
CA PRO A 156 -14.16 9.08 10.61
C PRO A 156 -13.53 10.09 9.64
N VAL A 157 -12.42 10.69 10.04
CA VAL A 157 -11.66 11.65 9.22
C VAL A 157 -10.43 10.98 8.65
N LYS A 158 -10.26 11.03 7.34
CA LYS A 158 -9.05 10.54 6.68
C LYS A 158 -7.87 11.45 7.03
N VAL A 159 -6.80 10.85 7.53
CA VAL A 159 -5.59 11.57 7.93
C VAL A 159 -4.37 11.01 7.23
N LYS A 160 -3.41 11.89 6.99
CA LYS A 160 -2.09 11.52 6.51
C LYS A 160 -1.19 11.28 7.71
N ILE A 161 -0.65 10.08 7.84
CA ILE A 161 0.23 9.71 8.94
C ILE A 161 1.66 9.79 8.43
N LYS A 162 2.46 10.65 9.06
CA LYS A 162 3.91 10.70 8.85
C LYS A 162 4.57 9.92 9.98
N VAL A 163 5.24 8.82 9.64
CA VAL A 163 6.10 8.09 10.59
C VAL A 163 7.47 8.72 10.54
N LYS A 164 7.89 9.32 11.65
CA LYS A 164 9.26 9.75 11.85
C LYS A 164 9.99 8.65 12.61
N ILE A 165 10.91 7.97 11.95
CA ILE A 165 11.81 7.03 12.63
C ILE A 165 12.88 7.92 13.29
N GLU A 166 12.85 8.02 14.61
CA GLU A 166 13.96 8.57 15.36
C GLU A 166 14.94 7.43 15.59
N ASP A 167 16.12 7.53 14.99
CA ASP A 167 17.22 6.61 15.29
C ASP A 167 17.54 6.72 16.77
N HIS A 168 17.19 5.71 17.55
CA HIS A 168 17.71 5.56 18.89
C HIS A 168 19.17 5.17 18.73
N GLU A 169 20.07 6.12 18.86
CA GLU A 169 21.47 5.80 19.13
C GLU A 169 21.49 4.97 20.42
N GLU A 170 21.87 3.72 20.31
CA GLU A 170 22.13 2.86 21.44
C GLU A 170 23.25 3.49 22.29
N MET A 171 22.91 3.90 23.51
CA MET A 171 23.88 4.26 24.54
C MET A 171 24.51 3.01 25.13
#